data_226ec604520bb4156f463c51fde4c680
#
_entry.id   226ec604520bb4156f463c51fde4c680
#
_cell.length_a   1.000
_cell.length_b   1.000
_cell.length_c   1.000
_cell.angle_alpha   90.00
_cell.angle_beta   90.00
_cell.angle_gamma   90.00
#
_symmetry.space_group_name_H-M   'P 1'
#
loop_
_entity.id
_entity.type
_entity.pdbx_description
1 polymer ?
#
loop_
_entity_poly.entity_id
_entity_poly.type
_entity_poly.pdbx_seq_one_letter_code
_entity_poly.pdbx_strand_id
1 'polypeptide(L)'
;MSNDMSKTTSKHTFVRAMKELTPNPRYQNLPIIDKSEGFKLIKQFYDQTHFVDHQIDSYNDFISRGMQTIVRREQPIEINGIKVEFNHIYVDKPKFIIKTRDRVTNANVSGDCIETTEDAAQIKDDQKVIVNYTNTPLYPNEARKRNINYDGTIYVSLTVTNMETMKKTEHYQVSIGKLPVMLRSNVCRLSENKEQDQECVNDFGGYFIIKGKERVLVGQMRRAYNKVYVEKTPDDKYGYMAEIRSMNEQGNSVLIQLKINTTTKELFFSLPYIKAKSLLPAGLVFKALGINEEDMKKMTRIKEPDVLDTLVQQYRMEVTMDEAIESIAKDICDETKDCAYVREILRKELFYHVGELTVEKSAHHLGHIIKKLVTTVYGSRTLDDKDNLANKRIDGTSSLMAFLFQILFKQFIKTLSIQMTLNKDPIIIIKDIKIISHVMNQAFMTGNWNTQKSSQFTRVGVSQVLSMQNYGAKTSHLRRIMLPVGKKGKIPSARQLHASHFSFIC
;
A
#
# COMPACT_ATOMS: atom_id res chain seq x y z
N MET A 1 -50.50 -34.00 -0.49
CA MET A 1 -50.93 -32.60 -0.46
C MET A 1 -50.39 -31.94 0.81
N SER A 2 -49.14 -31.57 0.86
CA SER A 2 -48.56 -30.72 1.92
C SER A 2 -47.07 -30.42 1.67
N ASN A 3 -46.72 -29.73 0.57
CA ASN A 3 -45.36 -29.27 0.38
C ASN A 3 -45.21 -27.97 -0.45
N ASP A 4 -46.29 -27.23 -0.70
CA ASP A 4 -46.23 -26.02 -1.55
C ASP A 4 -46.48 -24.67 -0.80
N MET A 5 -46.67 -24.69 0.51
CA MET A 5 -46.96 -23.46 1.27
C MET A 5 -45.73 -22.69 1.81
N SER A 6 -44.54 -23.26 1.76
CA SER A 6 -43.35 -22.60 2.37
C SER A 6 -42.52 -21.71 1.42
N LYS A 7 -42.74 -21.81 0.10
CA LYS A 7 -41.95 -21.03 -0.89
C LYS A 7 -42.57 -19.68 -1.27
N THR A 8 -43.87 -19.48 -1.00
CA THR A 8 -44.55 -18.22 -1.35
C THR A 8 -44.45 -17.14 -0.28
N THR A 9 -44.22 -17.50 0.97
CA THR A 9 -44.09 -16.54 2.08
C THR A 9 -42.82 -15.74 2.08
N SER A 10 -41.69 -16.27 1.55
CA SER A 10 -40.42 -15.55 1.56
C SER A 10 -40.35 -14.42 0.50
N LYS A 11 -41.01 -14.61 -0.66
CA LYS A 11 -41.05 -13.57 -1.72
C LYS A 11 -41.93 -12.37 -1.34
N HIS A 12 -43.05 -12.63 -0.65
CA HIS A 12 -43.94 -11.56 -0.22
C HIS A 12 -43.37 -10.74 0.93
N THR A 13 -42.60 -11.33 1.84
CA THR A 13 -41.92 -10.60 2.93
C THR A 13 -40.83 -9.71 2.42
N PHE A 14 -40.07 -10.15 1.40
CA PHE A 14 -38.98 -9.34 0.78
C PHE A 14 -39.53 -8.13 0.00
N VAL A 15 -40.62 -8.32 -0.74
CA VAL A 15 -41.29 -7.23 -1.48
C VAL A 15 -41.96 -6.24 -0.52
N ARG A 16 -42.46 -6.70 0.64
CA ARG A 16 -43.07 -5.86 1.67
C ARG A 16 -42.00 -5.02 2.40
N ALA A 17 -40.82 -5.59 2.72
CA ALA A 17 -39.73 -4.87 3.33
C ALA A 17 -39.14 -3.78 2.38
N MET A 18 -39.17 -3.99 1.07
CA MET A 18 -38.78 -2.94 0.10
C MET A 18 -39.80 -1.82 -0.03
N LYS A 19 -41.10 -2.07 0.27
CA LYS A 19 -42.14 -1.02 0.26
C LYS A 19 -42.13 -0.14 1.51
N GLU A 20 -41.54 -0.61 2.60
CA GLU A 20 -41.47 0.11 3.88
C GLU A 20 -40.22 0.96 4.09
N LEU A 21 -39.29 0.94 3.14
CA LEU A 21 -38.23 1.95 3.07
C LEU A 21 -38.87 3.27 2.66
N THR A 22 -39.25 4.08 3.65
CA THR A 22 -39.68 5.47 3.43
C THR A 22 -38.59 6.17 2.57
N PRO A 23 -38.93 6.59 1.35
CA PRO A 23 -37.93 7.25 0.51
C PRO A 23 -37.43 8.48 1.24
N ASN A 24 -36.10 8.65 1.24
CA ASN A 24 -35.44 9.82 1.84
C ASN A 24 -36.16 11.08 1.34
N PRO A 25 -36.62 11.98 2.24
CA PRO A 25 -37.39 13.19 1.86
C PRO A 25 -36.76 14.01 0.74
N ARG A 26 -35.44 13.95 0.58
CA ARG A 26 -34.73 14.60 -0.52
C ARG A 26 -35.03 14.04 -1.91
N TYR A 27 -35.57 12.84 -2.01
CA TYR A 27 -35.86 12.17 -3.30
C TYR A 27 -37.36 12.01 -3.59
N GLN A 28 -38.25 12.50 -2.71
CA GLN A 28 -39.69 12.37 -2.88
C GLN A 28 -40.26 13.10 -4.10
N ASN A 29 -39.55 14.14 -4.59
CA ASN A 29 -39.99 14.99 -5.71
C ASN A 29 -39.19 14.75 -7.00
N LEU A 30 -38.37 13.69 -7.08
CA LEU A 30 -37.69 13.36 -8.32
C LEU A 30 -38.66 12.65 -9.27
N PRO A 31 -38.69 13.01 -10.56
CA PRO A 31 -39.48 12.29 -11.54
C PRO A 31 -39.07 10.82 -11.58
N ILE A 32 -40.02 9.92 -11.60
CA ILE A 32 -39.80 8.49 -11.77
C ILE A 32 -39.28 8.31 -13.19
N ILE A 33 -38.00 7.98 -13.34
CA ILE A 33 -37.38 7.71 -14.64
C ILE A 33 -37.98 6.42 -15.20
N ASP A 34 -38.57 6.49 -16.37
CA ASP A 34 -39.07 5.30 -17.07
C ASP A 34 -37.93 4.34 -17.38
N LYS A 35 -38.22 3.04 -17.43
CA LYS A 35 -37.21 2.01 -17.69
C LYS A 35 -36.46 2.27 -19.02
N SER A 36 -37.15 2.74 -20.05
CA SER A 36 -36.54 3.07 -21.35
C SER A 36 -35.53 4.23 -21.24
N GLU A 37 -35.82 5.23 -20.44
CA GLU A 37 -34.90 6.35 -20.18
C GLU A 37 -33.72 5.91 -19.30
N GLY A 38 -33.98 5.03 -18.30
CA GLY A 38 -32.93 4.42 -17.49
C GLY A 38 -31.93 3.63 -18.35
N PHE A 39 -32.41 2.85 -19.33
CA PHE A 39 -31.53 2.13 -20.24
C PHE A 39 -30.74 3.07 -21.18
N LYS A 40 -31.31 4.19 -21.61
CA LYS A 40 -30.56 5.20 -22.41
C LYS A 40 -29.44 5.83 -21.59
N LEU A 41 -29.69 6.18 -20.32
CA LEU A 41 -28.67 6.70 -19.41
C LEU A 41 -27.54 5.70 -19.15
N ILE A 42 -27.89 4.43 -18.90
CA ILE A 42 -26.91 3.37 -18.72
C ILE A 42 -26.08 3.18 -19.98
N LYS A 43 -26.71 3.17 -21.15
CA LYS A 43 -25.99 3.07 -22.43
C LYS A 43 -25.03 4.25 -22.60
N GLN A 44 -25.48 5.48 -22.41
CA GLN A 44 -24.65 6.68 -22.54
C GLN A 44 -23.47 6.65 -21.54
N PHE A 45 -23.68 6.18 -20.31
CA PHE A 45 -22.63 6.01 -19.33
C PHE A 45 -21.55 5.03 -19.82
N TYR A 46 -21.94 3.88 -20.34
CA TYR A 46 -21.00 2.87 -20.83
C TYR A 46 -20.41 3.16 -22.21
N ASP A 47 -21.00 4.08 -22.96
CA ASP A 47 -20.38 4.63 -24.18
C ASP A 47 -19.20 5.56 -23.84
N GLN A 48 -19.22 6.17 -22.67
CA GLN A 48 -18.16 7.09 -22.18
C GLN A 48 -17.15 6.41 -21.24
N THR A 49 -17.57 5.38 -20.49
CA THR A 49 -16.74 4.72 -19.49
C THR A 49 -16.67 3.22 -19.75
N HIS A 50 -15.44 2.67 -19.68
CA HIS A 50 -15.25 1.24 -19.82
C HIS A 50 -15.20 0.52 -18.48
N PHE A 51 -15.51 -0.76 -18.47
CA PHE A 51 -15.53 -1.60 -17.26
C PHE A 51 -14.17 -1.67 -16.52
N VAL A 52 -13.07 -1.32 -17.20
CA VAL A 52 -11.70 -1.45 -16.70
C VAL A 52 -11.00 -0.11 -16.41
N ASP A 53 -11.67 1.02 -16.66
CA ASP A 53 -11.08 2.36 -16.52
C ASP A 53 -10.51 2.58 -15.12
N HIS A 54 -11.17 2.07 -14.08
CA HIS A 54 -10.67 2.13 -12.70
C HIS A 54 -9.27 1.53 -12.52
N GLN A 55 -8.89 0.50 -13.30
CA GLN A 55 -7.54 -0.07 -13.28
C GLN A 55 -6.55 0.85 -13.99
N ILE A 56 -6.92 1.32 -15.17
CA ILE A 56 -6.09 2.16 -16.03
C ILE A 56 -5.83 3.51 -15.38
N ASP A 57 -6.88 4.18 -14.89
CA ASP A 57 -6.77 5.49 -14.24
C ASP A 57 -5.95 5.40 -12.96
N SER A 58 -6.18 4.34 -12.17
CA SER A 58 -5.41 4.07 -10.97
C SER A 58 -3.92 3.86 -11.29
N TYR A 59 -3.59 3.14 -12.38
CA TYR A 59 -2.21 2.97 -12.80
C TYR A 59 -1.59 4.27 -13.32
N ASN A 60 -2.33 5.04 -14.12
CA ASN A 60 -1.88 6.33 -14.64
C ASN A 60 -1.60 7.33 -13.52
N ASP A 61 -2.42 7.33 -12.45
CA ASP A 61 -2.19 8.14 -11.25
C ASP A 61 -0.88 7.75 -10.53
N PHE A 62 -0.59 6.45 -10.42
CA PHE A 62 0.68 5.99 -9.87
C PHE A 62 1.88 6.49 -10.68
N ILE A 63 1.84 6.37 -12.02
CA ILE A 63 2.93 6.80 -12.90
C ILE A 63 3.12 8.32 -12.86
N SER A 64 2.03 9.10 -12.92
CA SER A 64 2.10 10.57 -13.04
C SER A 64 2.44 11.26 -11.73
N ARG A 65 1.90 10.78 -10.61
CA ARG A 65 2.02 11.42 -9.29
C ARG A 65 2.64 10.54 -8.23
N GLY A 66 2.25 9.26 -8.18
CA GLY A 66 2.63 8.35 -7.12
C GLY A 66 4.15 8.16 -6.99
N MET A 67 4.83 7.87 -8.10
CA MET A 67 6.28 7.66 -8.13
C MET A 67 7.04 8.92 -7.73
N GLN A 68 6.64 10.07 -8.28
CA GLN A 68 7.29 11.35 -7.97
C GLN A 68 7.14 11.74 -6.50
N THR A 69 5.97 11.46 -5.90
CA THR A 69 5.73 11.72 -4.48
C THR A 69 6.62 10.87 -3.59
N ILE A 70 6.83 9.60 -3.94
CA ILE A 70 7.71 8.70 -3.19
C ILE A 70 9.16 9.20 -3.25
N VAL A 71 9.64 9.55 -4.44
CA VAL A 71 11.03 10.01 -4.62
C VAL A 71 11.28 11.32 -3.86
N ARG A 72 10.36 12.29 -3.90
CA ARG A 72 10.48 13.58 -3.19
C ARG A 72 10.49 13.46 -1.66
N ARG A 73 9.95 12.38 -1.12
CA ARG A 73 9.91 12.15 0.33
C ARG A 73 11.22 11.60 0.90
N GLU A 74 12.05 11.03 0.06
CA GLU A 74 13.34 10.49 0.50
C GLU A 74 14.36 11.62 0.66
N GLN A 75 15.15 11.52 1.71
CA GLN A 75 16.18 12.51 2.01
C GLN A 75 17.40 12.33 1.10
N PRO A 76 18.14 13.41 0.79
CA PRO A 76 19.41 13.31 0.06
C PRO A 76 20.39 12.36 0.76
N ILE A 77 21.17 11.63 -0.02
CA ILE A 77 22.21 10.73 0.48
C ILE A 77 23.51 11.51 0.57
N GLU A 78 24.12 11.59 1.74
CA GLU A 78 25.39 12.27 1.97
C GLU A 78 26.42 11.25 2.51
N ILE A 79 27.38 10.87 1.67
CA ILE A 79 28.43 9.89 2.00
C ILE A 79 29.73 10.31 1.35
N ASN A 80 30.83 10.24 2.10
CA ASN A 80 32.19 10.54 1.64
C ASN A 80 32.32 11.89 0.93
N GLY A 81 31.65 12.94 1.44
CA GLY A 81 31.68 14.27 0.86
C GLY A 81 30.88 14.40 -0.46
N ILE A 82 30.13 13.38 -0.86
CA ILE A 82 29.26 13.41 -2.03
C ILE A 82 27.80 13.39 -1.57
N LYS A 83 27.02 14.37 -2.04
CA LYS A 83 25.58 14.45 -1.84
C LYS A 83 24.86 14.09 -3.13
N VAL A 84 23.91 13.15 -3.06
CA VAL A 84 23.07 12.70 -4.18
C VAL A 84 21.63 13.04 -3.89
N GLU A 85 21.02 13.84 -4.76
CA GLU A 85 19.61 14.25 -4.69
C GLU A 85 18.84 13.72 -5.91
N PHE A 86 17.68 13.10 -5.67
CA PHE A 86 16.80 12.60 -6.71
C PHE A 86 15.71 13.65 -7.02
N ASN A 87 15.64 14.15 -8.27
CA ASN A 87 14.76 15.25 -8.63
C ASN A 87 13.47 14.78 -9.29
N HIS A 88 13.57 14.27 -10.50
CA HIS A 88 12.43 13.88 -11.33
C HIS A 88 12.52 12.42 -11.73
N ILE A 89 11.37 11.73 -11.72
CA ILE A 89 11.28 10.32 -12.12
C ILE A 89 10.17 10.17 -13.18
N TYR A 90 10.44 9.36 -14.20
CA TYR A 90 9.46 9.01 -15.21
C TYR A 90 9.71 7.61 -15.76
N VAL A 91 8.71 7.05 -16.41
CA VAL A 91 8.76 5.74 -17.05
C VAL A 91 8.68 5.93 -18.57
N ASP A 92 9.65 5.38 -19.29
CA ASP A 92 9.63 5.38 -20.75
C ASP A 92 8.75 4.24 -21.29
N LYS A 93 8.29 4.42 -22.52
CA LYS A 93 7.48 3.43 -23.20
C LYS A 93 8.28 2.15 -23.47
N PRO A 94 7.62 0.96 -23.49
CA PRO A 94 8.29 -0.30 -23.70
C PRO A 94 9.13 -0.33 -24.97
N LYS A 95 10.39 -0.76 -24.82
CA LYS A 95 11.39 -0.90 -25.90
C LYS A 95 12.04 -2.26 -25.80
N PHE A 96 12.39 -2.79 -26.93
CA PHE A 96 13.12 -4.03 -27.08
C PHE A 96 14.49 -3.73 -27.69
N ILE A 97 15.54 -4.25 -27.10
CA ILE A 97 16.91 -4.07 -27.58
C ILE A 97 17.26 -5.30 -28.43
N ILE A 98 17.45 -5.08 -29.72
CA ILE A 98 17.95 -6.11 -30.64
C ILE A 98 19.47 -5.97 -30.67
N LYS A 99 20.15 -7.06 -30.34
CA LYS A 99 21.61 -7.20 -30.45
C LYS A 99 21.89 -7.93 -31.77
N THR A 100 22.27 -7.20 -32.82
CA THR A 100 22.72 -7.78 -34.09
C THR A 100 24.23 -7.89 -34.05
N ARG A 101 24.74 -9.08 -34.42
CA ARG A 101 26.16 -9.35 -34.61
C ARG A 101 26.43 -9.44 -36.09
N ASP A 102 27.02 -8.37 -36.63
CA ASP A 102 27.40 -8.36 -38.04
C ASP A 102 28.89 -8.74 -38.17
N ARG A 103 29.17 -9.76 -38.93
CA ARG A 103 30.54 -10.13 -39.30
C ARG A 103 31.00 -9.19 -40.40
N VAL A 104 32.00 -8.36 -40.10
CA VAL A 104 32.57 -7.46 -41.13
C VAL A 104 33.69 -8.18 -41.85
N THR A 105 33.49 -8.49 -43.09
CA THR A 105 34.58 -8.76 -44.07
C THR A 105 35.20 -7.42 -44.46
N ASN A 106 36.50 -7.35 -44.54
CA ASN A 106 37.37 -6.16 -44.64
C ASN A 106 37.12 -5.11 -45.76
N ALA A 107 35.87 -4.78 -46.05
CA ALA A 107 35.55 -3.71 -46.99
C ALA A 107 34.54 -2.74 -46.33
N ASN A 108 34.98 -1.50 -46.13
CA ASN A 108 34.19 -0.33 -45.68
C ASN A 108 33.91 -0.18 -44.16
N VAL A 109 34.89 0.37 -43.42
CA VAL A 109 34.66 0.99 -42.11
C VAL A 109 34.89 2.49 -42.25
N SER A 110 33.80 3.26 -42.36
CA SER A 110 33.79 4.68 -42.02
C SER A 110 33.21 4.75 -40.60
N GLY A 111 33.99 5.41 -39.70
CA GLY A 111 33.82 5.36 -38.26
C GLY A 111 32.48 5.74 -37.69
N ASP A 112 32.09 5.06 -36.62
CA ASP A 112 31.66 5.63 -35.35
C ASP A 112 31.27 4.51 -34.38
N CYS A 113 31.83 4.57 -33.17
CA CYS A 113 31.50 3.83 -31.94
C CYS A 113 31.70 2.31 -31.93
N ILE A 114 32.91 1.90 -31.61
CA ILE A 114 33.27 0.52 -31.26
C ILE A 114 33.36 0.43 -29.74
N GLU A 115 32.42 -0.26 -29.08
CA GLU A 115 32.56 -0.77 -27.71
C GLU A 115 32.94 -2.26 -27.79
N THR A 116 34.17 -2.58 -27.37
CA THR A 116 34.62 -3.96 -27.18
C THR A 116 34.25 -4.43 -25.80
N THR A 117 33.35 -5.40 -25.69
CA THR A 117 33.08 -6.10 -24.42
C THR A 117 34.01 -7.32 -24.27
N GLU A 118 34.44 -7.59 -23.03
CA GLU A 118 35.44 -8.59 -22.63
C GLU A 118 35.07 -10.07 -22.96
N ASP A 119 33.85 -10.34 -23.45
CA ASP A 119 33.44 -11.68 -23.90
C ASP A 119 33.97 -12.11 -25.28
N ALA A 120 34.81 -11.28 -25.90
CA ALA A 120 35.40 -11.53 -27.21
C ALA A 120 36.70 -12.38 -27.18
N ALA A 121 37.14 -12.83 -25.98
CA ALA A 121 38.46 -13.42 -25.80
C ALA A 121 38.64 -14.87 -26.32
N GLN A 122 37.66 -15.48 -26.99
CA GLN A 122 37.79 -16.86 -27.53
C GLN A 122 37.60 -17.02 -29.02
N ILE A 123 37.70 -15.96 -29.80
CA ILE A 123 37.65 -16.09 -31.27
C ILE A 123 39.05 -15.87 -31.82
N LYS A 124 39.70 -16.97 -32.19
CA LYS A 124 40.92 -16.95 -33.01
C LYS A 124 40.56 -16.42 -34.40
N ASP A 125 41.46 -15.55 -34.90
CA ASP A 125 41.58 -14.98 -36.23
C ASP A 125 40.68 -13.79 -36.60
N ASP A 126 41.29 -12.61 -36.67
CA ASP A 126 41.12 -11.42 -37.55
C ASP A 126 39.71 -10.97 -37.99
N GLN A 127 38.63 -11.37 -37.37
CA GLN A 127 37.31 -10.87 -37.67
C GLN A 127 36.77 -9.95 -36.55
N LYS A 128 36.77 -8.64 -36.79
CA LYS A 128 36.06 -7.70 -35.91
C LYS A 128 34.58 -7.95 -36.00
N VAL A 129 33.96 -8.29 -34.86
CA VAL A 129 32.49 -8.42 -34.73
C VAL A 129 31.93 -7.08 -34.25
N ILE A 130 31.15 -6.41 -35.10
CA ILE A 130 30.43 -5.19 -34.71
C ILE A 130 29.12 -5.63 -34.07
N VAL A 131 28.88 -5.20 -32.84
CA VAL A 131 27.64 -5.45 -32.13
C VAL A 131 26.79 -4.18 -32.16
N ASN A 132 25.75 -4.19 -32.98
CA ASN A 132 24.81 -3.09 -33.07
C ASN A 132 23.63 -3.30 -32.15
N TYR A 133 23.32 -2.29 -31.33
CA TYR A 133 22.14 -2.27 -30.46
C TYR A 133 21.08 -1.35 -31.06
N THR A 134 19.97 -1.93 -31.52
CA THR A 134 18.84 -1.15 -32.04
C THR A 134 17.68 -1.19 -31.04
N ASN A 135 17.23 -0.01 -30.65
CA ASN A 135 16.04 0.14 -29.81
C ASN A 135 14.78 0.11 -30.69
N THR A 136 14.05 -0.99 -30.66
CA THR A 136 12.78 -1.13 -31.36
C THR A 136 11.59 -0.97 -30.41
N PRO A 137 10.47 -0.38 -30.85
CA PRO A 137 9.25 -0.36 -30.06
C PRO A 137 8.78 -1.79 -29.74
N LEU A 138 8.43 -2.05 -28.48
CA LEU A 138 7.87 -3.33 -28.07
C LEU A 138 6.35 -3.22 -28.00
N TYR A 139 5.63 -4.09 -28.69
CA TYR A 139 4.17 -4.21 -28.65
C TYR A 139 3.72 -5.39 -27.78
N PRO A 140 2.51 -5.35 -27.19
CA PRO A 140 2.02 -6.41 -26.31
C PRO A 140 1.96 -7.78 -26.96
N ASN A 141 1.51 -7.87 -28.21
CA ASN A 141 1.46 -9.11 -28.97
C ASN A 141 2.85 -9.75 -29.14
N GLU A 142 3.85 -8.92 -29.40
CA GLU A 142 5.23 -9.38 -29.51
C GLU A 142 5.77 -9.87 -28.16
N ALA A 143 5.45 -9.16 -27.06
CA ALA A 143 5.82 -9.58 -25.72
C ALA A 143 5.24 -10.95 -25.35
N ARG A 144 3.99 -11.25 -25.76
CA ARG A 144 3.38 -12.58 -25.58
C ARG A 144 4.08 -13.65 -26.41
N LYS A 145 4.29 -13.40 -27.72
CA LYS A 145 4.92 -14.36 -28.64
C LYS A 145 6.34 -14.71 -28.21
N ARG A 146 7.10 -13.75 -27.73
CA ARG A 146 8.50 -13.94 -27.30
C ARG A 146 8.63 -14.37 -25.84
N ASN A 147 7.55 -14.49 -25.09
CA ASN A 147 7.55 -14.80 -23.64
C ASN A 147 8.41 -13.83 -22.81
N ILE A 148 8.41 -12.55 -23.16
CA ILE A 148 9.12 -11.48 -22.44
C ILE A 148 8.16 -10.61 -21.65
N ASN A 149 8.71 -9.75 -20.80
CA ASN A 149 7.93 -8.79 -20.04
C ASN A 149 7.61 -7.57 -20.92
N TYR A 150 6.39 -7.07 -20.80
CA TYR A 150 6.00 -5.77 -21.33
C TYR A 150 6.28 -4.71 -20.26
N ASP A 151 7.53 -4.21 -20.22
CA ASP A 151 8.02 -3.28 -19.23
C ASP A 151 8.62 -2.01 -19.84
N GLY A 152 8.49 -0.89 -19.14
CA GLY A 152 9.11 0.38 -19.43
C GLY A 152 10.32 0.62 -18.54
N THR A 153 11.32 1.33 -19.05
CA THR A 153 12.50 1.70 -18.26
C THR A 153 12.17 2.90 -17.37
N ILE A 154 12.53 2.81 -16.10
CA ILE A 154 12.41 3.91 -15.14
C ILE A 154 13.66 4.76 -15.25
N TYR A 155 13.48 6.03 -15.56
CA TYR A 155 14.54 7.03 -15.57
C TYR A 155 14.36 8.03 -14.45
N VAL A 156 15.50 8.46 -13.89
CA VAL A 156 15.54 9.48 -12.86
C VAL A 156 16.55 10.56 -13.25
N SER A 157 16.21 11.81 -12.95
CA SER A 157 17.16 12.93 -12.97
C SER A 157 17.69 13.14 -11.56
N LEU A 158 19.00 13.25 -11.43
CA LEU A 158 19.66 13.40 -10.14
C LEU A 158 20.72 14.50 -10.17
N THR A 159 20.96 15.12 -9.03
CA THR A 159 22.01 16.10 -8.82
C THR A 159 23.05 15.50 -7.89
N VAL A 160 24.29 15.42 -8.35
CA VAL A 160 25.45 15.03 -7.55
C VAL A 160 26.21 16.27 -7.15
N THR A 161 26.34 16.53 -5.86
CA THR A 161 27.11 17.66 -5.31
C THR A 161 28.30 17.11 -4.56
N ASN A 162 29.50 17.55 -4.95
CA ASN A 162 30.70 17.32 -4.16
C ASN A 162 30.77 18.41 -3.08
N MET A 163 30.71 18.01 -1.81
CA MET A 163 30.66 18.93 -0.66
C MET A 163 31.99 19.65 -0.40
N GLU A 164 33.11 19.08 -0.85
CA GLU A 164 34.45 19.71 -0.69
C GLU A 164 34.63 20.84 -1.70
N THR A 165 34.26 20.59 -2.97
CA THR A 165 34.47 21.56 -4.06
C THR A 165 33.25 22.40 -4.36
N MET A 166 32.10 22.11 -3.70
CA MET A 166 30.75 22.69 -3.93
C MET A 166 30.32 22.63 -5.41
N LYS A 167 30.93 21.74 -6.19
CA LYS A 167 30.59 21.54 -7.60
C LYS A 167 29.34 20.68 -7.70
N LYS A 168 28.33 21.20 -8.40
CA LYS A 168 27.09 20.48 -8.73
C LYS A 168 27.14 19.97 -10.16
N THR A 169 26.80 18.69 -10.34
CA THR A 169 26.66 18.07 -11.65
C THR A 169 25.26 17.46 -11.74
N GLU A 170 24.52 17.82 -12.80
CA GLU A 170 23.20 17.29 -13.06
C GLU A 170 23.31 16.16 -14.08
N HIS A 171 22.65 15.06 -13.75
CA HIS A 171 22.57 13.89 -14.61
C HIS A 171 21.12 13.61 -14.96
N TYR A 172 20.85 13.59 -16.25
CA TYR A 172 19.53 13.32 -16.79
C TYR A 172 19.45 11.88 -17.30
N GLN A 173 18.25 11.31 -17.27
CA GLN A 173 17.94 9.99 -17.85
C GLN A 173 18.80 8.83 -17.31
N VAL A 174 19.09 8.83 -16.01
CA VAL A 174 19.76 7.70 -15.37
C VAL A 174 18.76 6.58 -15.13
N SER A 175 19.02 5.41 -15.69
CA SER A 175 18.12 4.24 -15.51
C SER A 175 18.31 3.62 -14.13
N ILE A 176 17.22 3.44 -13.37
CA ILE A 176 17.22 2.77 -12.06
C ILE A 176 16.53 1.41 -12.06
N GLY A 177 15.90 1.03 -13.17
CA GLY A 177 15.22 -0.25 -13.30
C GLY A 177 14.14 -0.26 -14.35
N LYS A 178 13.31 -1.31 -14.31
CA LYS A 178 12.18 -1.51 -15.21
C LYS A 178 10.89 -1.71 -14.42
N LEU A 179 9.79 -1.22 -14.97
CA LEU A 179 8.45 -1.31 -14.41
C LEU A 179 7.50 -1.99 -15.40
N PRO A 180 6.71 -3.00 -15.00
CA PRO A 180 5.65 -3.53 -15.83
C PRO A 180 4.66 -2.46 -16.27
N VAL A 181 4.33 -2.42 -17.56
CA VAL A 181 3.40 -1.44 -18.13
C VAL A 181 2.03 -2.07 -18.32
N MET A 182 1.01 -1.39 -17.81
CA MET A 182 -0.38 -1.80 -17.99
C MET A 182 -0.85 -1.51 -19.41
N LEU A 183 -1.55 -2.46 -20.02
CA LEU A 183 -2.10 -2.29 -21.34
C LEU A 183 -3.14 -1.17 -21.38
N ARG A 184 -3.10 -0.35 -22.41
CA ARG A 184 -3.92 0.84 -22.67
C ARG A 184 -3.74 1.98 -21.65
N SER A 185 -2.69 1.93 -20.83
CA SER A 185 -2.27 3.08 -20.01
C SER A 185 -1.58 4.15 -20.86
N ASN A 186 -1.35 5.33 -20.28
CA ASN A 186 -0.67 6.45 -20.97
C ASN A 186 0.75 6.13 -21.45
N VAL A 187 1.42 5.17 -20.78
CA VAL A 187 2.77 4.70 -21.14
C VAL A 187 2.74 3.52 -22.10
N CYS A 188 1.54 2.99 -22.40
CA CYS A 188 1.37 1.86 -23.32
C CYS A 188 1.53 2.30 -24.77
N ARG A 189 2.19 1.47 -25.61
CA ARG A 189 2.36 1.73 -27.03
C ARG A 189 1.07 1.69 -27.84
N LEU A 190 0.05 0.97 -27.35
CA LEU A 190 -1.26 0.88 -28.00
C LEU A 190 -2.02 2.21 -28.04
N SER A 191 -1.64 3.19 -27.23
CA SER A 191 -2.23 4.52 -27.25
C SER A 191 -1.73 5.40 -28.41
N GLU A 192 -0.64 5.03 -29.09
CA GLU A 192 -0.01 5.88 -30.12
C GLU A 192 -0.52 5.62 -31.55
N ASN A 193 -0.64 4.34 -31.95
CA ASN A 193 -0.95 3.97 -33.33
C ASN A 193 -2.02 2.88 -33.40
N LYS A 194 -3.24 3.26 -33.79
CA LYS A 194 -4.34 2.30 -33.96
C LYS A 194 -4.11 1.32 -35.14
N GLU A 195 -3.34 1.73 -36.13
CA GLU A 195 -3.08 0.90 -37.35
C GLU A 195 -2.07 -0.25 -37.09
N GLN A 196 -1.15 -0.08 -36.17
CA GLN A 196 -0.20 -1.13 -35.74
C GLN A 196 -0.70 -1.96 -34.56
N ASP A 197 -1.91 -1.63 -34.07
CA ASP A 197 -2.54 -2.33 -32.96
C ASP A 197 -3.06 -3.70 -33.46
N GLN A 198 -2.25 -4.74 -33.27
CA GLN A 198 -2.65 -6.13 -33.54
C GLN A 198 -3.51 -6.73 -32.42
N GLU A 199 -3.96 -5.91 -31.48
CA GLU A 199 -4.80 -6.32 -30.37
C GLU A 199 -6.29 -6.26 -30.75
N CYS A 200 -7.10 -7.08 -30.08
CA CYS A 200 -8.55 -7.06 -30.27
C CYS A 200 -9.14 -5.68 -29.92
N VAL A 201 -9.98 -5.14 -30.80
CA VAL A 201 -10.66 -3.85 -30.57
C VAL A 201 -11.49 -3.86 -29.28
N ASN A 202 -12.06 -5.00 -28.91
CA ASN A 202 -12.84 -5.19 -27.70
C ASN A 202 -11.99 -5.49 -26.45
N ASP A 203 -10.66 -5.44 -26.56
CA ASP A 203 -9.78 -5.53 -25.41
C ASP A 203 -9.50 -4.15 -24.83
N PHE A 204 -10.13 -3.85 -23.70
CA PHE A 204 -9.98 -2.58 -22.99
C PHE A 204 -8.71 -2.49 -22.14
N GLY A 205 -7.86 -3.52 -22.12
CA GLY A 205 -6.62 -3.52 -21.34
C GLY A 205 -6.82 -3.69 -19.83
N GLY A 206 -6.10 -2.91 -19.01
CA GLY A 206 -6.20 -2.98 -17.56
C GLY A 206 -5.44 -4.14 -16.90
N TYR A 207 -4.50 -4.75 -17.61
CA TYR A 207 -3.68 -5.88 -17.14
C TYR A 207 -2.23 -5.76 -17.62
N PHE A 208 -1.37 -6.64 -17.14
CA PHE A 208 0.06 -6.66 -17.42
C PHE A 208 0.48 -7.93 -18.16
N ILE A 209 1.57 -7.88 -18.91
CA ILE A 209 2.18 -9.05 -19.55
C ILE A 209 3.55 -9.31 -18.91
N ILE A 210 3.67 -10.42 -18.21
CA ILE A 210 4.90 -10.85 -17.50
C ILE A 210 5.29 -12.23 -18.00
N LYS A 211 6.47 -12.34 -18.61
CA LYS A 211 6.95 -13.57 -19.27
C LYS A 211 5.88 -14.16 -20.21
N GLY A 212 5.28 -13.31 -21.04
CA GLY A 212 4.27 -13.68 -22.01
C GLY A 212 2.88 -14.03 -21.43
N LYS A 213 2.69 -14.01 -20.11
CA LYS A 213 1.41 -14.33 -19.46
C LYS A 213 0.72 -13.06 -18.99
N GLU A 214 -0.58 -12.97 -19.25
CA GLU A 214 -1.41 -11.87 -18.78
C GLU A 214 -1.65 -11.99 -17.25
N ARG A 215 -1.45 -10.90 -16.56
CA ARG A 215 -1.64 -10.81 -15.12
C ARG A 215 -2.44 -9.57 -14.72
N VAL A 216 -3.31 -9.75 -13.77
CA VAL A 216 -4.15 -8.68 -13.20
C VAL A 216 -3.74 -8.41 -11.75
N LEU A 217 -3.77 -7.14 -11.34
CA LEU A 217 -3.71 -6.75 -9.94
C LEU A 217 -5.13 -6.70 -9.38
N VAL A 218 -5.41 -7.59 -8.45
CA VAL A 218 -6.72 -7.68 -7.79
C VAL A 218 -6.77 -6.67 -6.65
N GLY A 219 -7.77 -5.79 -6.65
CA GLY A 219 -7.99 -4.82 -5.59
C GLY A 219 -8.06 -5.49 -4.21
N GLN A 220 -7.45 -4.89 -3.20
CA GLN A 220 -7.39 -5.43 -1.85
C GLN A 220 -8.26 -4.58 -0.92
N MET A 221 -9.24 -5.20 -0.29
CA MET A 221 -10.06 -4.52 0.71
C MET A 221 -9.37 -4.58 2.07
N ARG A 222 -9.34 -3.47 2.78
CA ARG A 222 -8.80 -3.37 4.14
C ARG A 222 -9.66 -2.48 5.02
N ARG A 223 -9.46 -2.53 6.33
CA ARG A 223 -10.05 -1.56 7.25
C ARG A 223 -9.42 -0.17 7.01
N ALA A 224 -10.20 0.88 7.28
CA ALA A 224 -9.68 2.23 7.26
C ALA A 224 -8.65 2.40 8.38
N TYR A 225 -7.45 2.90 8.03
CA TYR A 225 -6.42 3.28 9.00
C TYR A 225 -6.78 4.58 9.70
N ASN A 226 -6.07 4.87 10.81
CA ASN A 226 -6.19 6.12 11.56
C ASN A 226 -7.61 6.38 12.13
N LYS A 227 -8.39 5.33 12.28
CA LYS A 227 -9.74 5.36 12.86
C LYS A 227 -9.79 4.42 14.07
N VAL A 228 -10.32 4.92 15.16
CA VAL A 228 -10.53 4.14 16.39
C VAL A 228 -11.80 3.31 16.26
N TYR A 229 -11.70 2.02 16.47
CA TYR A 229 -12.83 1.06 16.52
C TYR A 229 -12.99 0.52 17.93
N VAL A 230 -14.20 0.53 18.46
CA VAL A 230 -14.53 -0.07 19.76
C VAL A 230 -15.39 -1.30 19.52
N GLU A 231 -14.91 -2.45 19.99
CA GLU A 231 -15.59 -3.73 19.84
C GLU A 231 -15.64 -4.51 21.16
N LYS A 232 -16.56 -5.48 21.27
CA LYS A 232 -16.56 -6.44 22.37
C LYS A 232 -15.44 -7.46 22.17
N THR A 233 -14.74 -7.77 23.25
CA THR A 233 -13.71 -8.79 23.26
C THR A 233 -14.33 -10.12 23.69
N PRO A 234 -13.95 -11.27 23.09
CA PRO A 234 -14.40 -12.58 23.56
C PRO A 234 -13.73 -13.02 24.87
N ASP A 235 -12.90 -12.19 25.47
CA ASP A 235 -12.17 -12.45 26.70
C ASP A 235 -13.00 -11.96 27.89
N ASP A 236 -13.36 -12.86 28.81
CA ASP A 236 -14.21 -12.56 29.98
C ASP A 236 -13.60 -11.51 30.90
N LYS A 237 -12.26 -11.42 30.96
CA LYS A 237 -11.53 -10.42 31.76
C LYS A 237 -11.63 -9.02 31.18
N TYR A 238 -11.59 -8.89 29.83
CA TYR A 238 -11.61 -7.62 29.14
C TYR A 238 -12.85 -7.55 28.24
N GLY A 239 -13.95 -6.99 28.74
CA GLY A 239 -15.22 -6.97 28.01
C GLY A 239 -15.24 -6.14 26.73
N TYR A 240 -14.42 -5.08 26.69
CA TYR A 240 -14.36 -4.14 25.55
C TYR A 240 -12.94 -3.78 25.20
N MET A 241 -12.71 -3.52 23.92
CA MET A 241 -11.43 -3.14 23.37
C MET A 241 -11.60 -2.02 22.35
N ALA A 242 -10.76 -0.99 22.45
CA ALA A 242 -10.58 0.00 21.39
C ALA A 242 -9.32 -0.34 20.60
N GLU A 243 -9.43 -0.40 19.29
CA GLU A 243 -8.33 -0.71 18.38
C GLU A 243 -8.13 0.43 17.37
N ILE A 244 -6.89 0.83 17.17
CA ILE A 244 -6.49 1.74 16.11
C ILE A 244 -5.26 1.20 15.40
N ARG A 245 -5.31 1.19 14.07
CA ARG A 245 -4.11 1.02 13.26
C ARG A 245 -3.65 2.38 12.78
N SER A 246 -2.63 2.89 13.44
CA SER A 246 -1.99 4.15 13.11
C SER A 246 -1.01 3.94 11.95
N MET A 247 -1.11 4.72 10.90
CA MET A 247 -0.26 4.67 9.73
C MET A 247 0.12 6.08 9.28
N ASN A 248 1.41 6.30 9.02
CA ASN A 248 1.90 7.54 8.44
C ASN A 248 1.80 7.51 6.90
N GLU A 249 2.10 8.64 6.29
CA GLU A 249 2.14 8.77 4.83
C GLU A 249 3.24 7.92 4.18
N GLN A 250 4.27 7.54 4.95
CA GLN A 250 5.36 6.68 4.47
C GLN A 250 5.00 5.19 4.47
N GLY A 251 3.79 4.82 4.90
CA GLY A 251 3.32 3.43 4.93
C GLY A 251 3.74 2.64 6.17
N ASN A 252 4.46 3.24 7.12
CA ASN A 252 4.73 2.59 8.41
C ASN A 252 3.44 2.55 9.22
N SER A 253 3.11 1.40 9.81
CA SER A 253 1.88 1.26 10.57
C SER A 253 2.11 0.49 11.86
N VAL A 254 1.41 0.93 12.90
CA VAL A 254 1.40 0.34 14.23
C VAL A 254 -0.05 0.02 14.63
N LEU A 255 -0.27 -1.14 15.23
CA LEU A 255 -1.53 -1.53 15.81
C LEU A 255 -1.49 -1.27 17.31
N ILE A 256 -2.38 -0.43 17.78
CA ILE A 256 -2.52 -0.09 19.20
C ILE A 256 -3.88 -0.56 19.66
N GLN A 257 -3.91 -1.25 20.79
CA GLN A 257 -5.14 -1.73 21.42
C GLN A 257 -5.21 -1.21 22.85
N LEU A 258 -6.37 -0.70 23.22
CA LEU A 258 -6.71 -0.31 24.59
C LEU A 258 -7.81 -1.25 25.07
N LYS A 259 -7.61 -1.91 26.20
CA LYS A 259 -8.57 -2.82 26.83
C LYS A 259 -9.03 -2.27 28.18
N ILE A 260 -10.27 -2.51 28.53
CA ILE A 260 -10.80 -2.19 29.84
C ILE A 260 -11.15 -3.47 30.60
N ASN A 261 -10.71 -3.57 31.83
CA ASN A 261 -11.08 -4.68 32.71
C ASN A 261 -12.53 -4.54 33.13
N THR A 262 -13.30 -5.61 33.05
CA THR A 262 -14.74 -5.60 33.34
C THR A 262 -15.02 -5.35 34.81
N THR A 263 -14.20 -5.88 35.71
CA THR A 263 -14.39 -5.81 37.16
C THR A 263 -13.71 -4.62 37.79
N THR A 264 -12.40 -4.45 37.56
CA THR A 264 -11.57 -3.40 38.20
C THR A 264 -11.65 -2.05 37.49
N LYS A 265 -12.23 -1.97 36.27
CA LYS A 265 -12.30 -0.77 35.42
C LYS A 265 -10.95 -0.20 35.01
N GLU A 266 -9.88 -0.91 35.24
CA GLU A 266 -8.53 -0.51 34.85
C GLU A 266 -8.38 -0.53 33.32
N LEU A 267 -7.58 0.42 32.81
CA LEU A 267 -7.29 0.60 31.40
C LEU A 267 -5.88 0.14 31.09
N PHE A 268 -5.76 -0.71 30.07
CA PHE A 268 -4.47 -1.28 29.64
C PHE A 268 -4.21 -1.08 28.17
N PHE A 269 -3.00 -0.63 27.84
CA PHE A 269 -2.50 -0.53 26.48
C PHE A 269 -1.71 -1.77 26.08
N SER A 270 -1.92 -2.22 24.83
CA SER A 270 -1.08 -3.19 24.16
C SER A 270 -0.35 -2.51 23.04
N LEU A 271 0.97 -2.47 23.09
CA LEU A 271 1.86 -1.94 22.06
C LEU A 271 2.62 -3.10 21.39
N PRO A 272 2.92 -3.03 20.07
CA PRO A 272 3.52 -4.14 19.33
C PRO A 272 4.97 -4.44 19.73
N TYR A 273 5.65 -3.50 20.36
CA TYR A 273 7.05 -3.64 20.79
C TYR A 273 7.22 -4.22 22.20
N ILE A 274 6.09 -4.47 22.86
CA ILE A 274 6.06 -4.99 24.25
C ILE A 274 5.74 -6.47 24.19
N LYS A 275 6.25 -7.24 25.18
CA LYS A 275 5.98 -8.69 25.30
C LYS A 275 4.47 -8.93 25.17
N ALA A 276 4.06 -9.89 24.35
CA ALA A 276 2.66 -10.13 24.01
C ALA A 276 1.73 -10.38 25.22
N LYS A 277 2.29 -10.69 26.37
CA LYS A 277 1.55 -10.91 27.63
C LYS A 277 1.54 -9.69 28.55
N SER A 278 2.38 -8.68 28.29
CA SER A 278 2.45 -7.48 29.12
C SER A 278 1.51 -6.42 28.59
N LEU A 279 0.68 -5.91 29.45
CA LEU A 279 -0.27 -4.85 29.20
C LEU A 279 0.12 -3.65 30.04
N LEU A 280 0.39 -2.51 29.43
CA LEU A 280 0.78 -1.28 30.11
C LEU A 280 -0.42 -0.56 30.69
N PRO A 281 -0.39 -0.15 31.96
CA PRO A 281 -1.40 0.73 32.54
C PRO A 281 -1.49 2.05 31.76
N ALA A 282 -2.71 2.49 31.43
CA ALA A 282 -2.90 3.72 30.65
C ALA A 282 -2.37 4.97 31.36
N GLY A 283 -2.54 5.06 32.66
CA GLY A 283 -1.99 6.16 33.47
C GLY A 283 -0.47 6.26 33.41
N LEU A 284 0.22 5.13 33.42
CA LEU A 284 1.68 5.06 33.30
C LEU A 284 2.17 5.60 31.95
N VAL A 285 1.44 5.34 30.87
CA VAL A 285 1.79 5.86 29.53
C VAL A 285 1.68 7.39 29.49
N PHE A 286 0.66 8.00 30.10
CA PHE A 286 0.57 9.46 30.21
C PHE A 286 1.74 10.05 30.99
N LYS A 287 2.15 9.40 32.07
CA LYS A 287 3.29 9.84 32.85
C LYS A 287 4.61 9.74 32.07
N ALA A 288 4.83 8.64 31.38
CA ALA A 288 5.99 8.47 30.51
C ALA A 288 6.03 9.47 29.33
N LEU A 289 4.88 10.01 28.93
CA LEU A 289 4.78 11.12 27.99
C LEU A 289 5.01 12.50 28.64
N GLY A 290 5.23 12.58 29.94
CA GLY A 290 5.46 13.84 30.66
C GLY A 290 4.24 14.72 30.83
N ILE A 291 3.03 14.18 30.77
CA ILE A 291 1.77 14.90 30.94
C ILE A 291 1.39 14.95 32.41
N ASN A 292 0.98 16.12 32.90
CA ASN A 292 0.54 16.29 34.28
C ASN A 292 -0.83 15.63 34.54
N GLU A 293 -1.11 15.28 35.80
CA GLU A 293 -2.37 14.64 36.22
C GLU A 293 -3.62 15.47 35.82
N GLU A 294 -3.56 16.78 36.00
CA GLU A 294 -4.68 17.68 35.66
C GLU A 294 -4.94 17.73 34.17
N ASP A 295 -3.86 17.78 33.38
CA ASP A 295 -3.98 17.81 31.92
C ASP A 295 -4.44 16.45 31.38
N MET A 296 -4.01 15.33 31.97
CA MET A 296 -4.54 14.00 31.69
C MET A 296 -6.06 13.94 31.89
N LYS A 297 -6.56 14.47 33.01
CA LYS A 297 -8.01 14.55 33.30
C LYS A 297 -8.75 15.41 32.28
N LYS A 298 -8.18 16.55 31.88
CA LYS A 298 -8.74 17.45 30.84
C LYS A 298 -8.78 16.78 29.46
N MET A 299 -7.72 16.03 29.09
CA MET A 299 -7.59 15.36 27.79
C MET A 299 -8.54 14.17 27.67
N THR A 300 -8.69 13.37 28.72
CA THR A 300 -9.55 12.18 28.72
C THR A 300 -11.03 12.52 28.79
N ARG A 301 -11.39 13.61 29.46
CA ARG A 301 -12.78 14.08 29.65
C ARG A 301 -13.73 12.96 30.09
N ILE A 302 -13.27 12.10 30.99
CA ILE A 302 -14.06 11.01 31.56
C ILE A 302 -15.00 11.62 32.60
N LYS A 303 -16.26 11.21 32.58
CA LYS A 303 -17.29 11.64 33.54
C LYS A 303 -17.51 10.62 34.66
N GLU A 304 -17.16 9.38 34.38
CA GLU A 304 -17.36 8.21 35.23
C GLU A 304 -16.26 8.18 36.30
N PRO A 305 -16.62 8.36 37.61
CA PRO A 305 -15.63 8.47 38.68
C PRO A 305 -14.80 7.19 38.83
N ASP A 306 -15.43 6.02 38.75
CA ASP A 306 -14.76 4.72 38.91
C ASP A 306 -13.56 4.53 37.96
N VAL A 307 -13.74 4.89 36.67
CA VAL A 307 -12.67 4.81 35.70
C VAL A 307 -11.63 5.90 35.86
N LEU A 308 -12.08 7.09 36.27
CA LEU A 308 -11.17 8.20 36.49
C LEU A 308 -10.24 7.92 37.68
N ASP A 309 -10.78 7.39 38.79
CA ASP A 309 -10.01 7.05 39.99
C ASP A 309 -8.98 5.95 39.70
N THR A 310 -9.38 4.91 38.98
CA THR A 310 -8.43 3.85 38.56
C THR A 310 -7.34 4.39 37.61
N LEU A 311 -7.66 5.28 36.69
CA LEU A 311 -6.68 5.92 35.81
C LEU A 311 -5.69 6.81 36.62
N VAL A 312 -6.18 7.54 37.59
CA VAL A 312 -5.34 8.35 38.48
C VAL A 312 -4.44 7.47 39.37
N GLN A 313 -4.97 6.36 39.89
CA GLN A 313 -4.17 5.37 40.59
C GLN A 313 -3.03 4.82 39.73
N GLN A 314 -3.34 4.44 38.51
CA GLN A 314 -2.35 3.99 37.53
C GLN A 314 -1.31 5.05 37.17
N TYR A 315 -1.69 6.32 37.16
CA TYR A 315 -0.78 7.45 36.95
C TYR A 315 0.18 7.65 38.13
N ARG A 316 -0.28 7.40 39.39
CA ARG A 316 0.49 7.56 40.60
C ARG A 316 1.34 6.36 40.99
N MET A 317 1.31 5.25 40.20
CA MET A 317 2.12 4.07 40.47
C MET A 317 3.63 4.38 40.53
N GLU A 318 4.10 5.25 39.65
CA GLU A 318 5.47 5.73 39.64
C GLU A 318 5.53 7.23 40.03
N VAL A 319 6.60 7.64 40.65
CA VAL A 319 6.73 9.05 41.16
C VAL A 319 7.22 9.96 40.04
N THR A 320 8.20 9.49 39.25
CA THR A 320 8.87 10.31 38.24
C THR A 320 8.60 9.80 36.83
N MET A 321 8.82 10.66 35.84
CA MET A 321 8.75 10.29 34.40
C MET A 321 9.78 9.21 34.02
N ASP A 322 10.98 9.30 34.63
CA ASP A 322 12.07 8.38 34.32
C ASP A 322 11.81 6.98 34.87
N GLU A 323 11.26 6.89 36.09
CA GLU A 323 10.79 5.61 36.65
C GLU A 323 9.70 4.95 35.77
N ALA A 324 8.75 5.75 35.27
CA ALA A 324 7.73 5.27 34.38
C ALA A 324 8.33 4.71 33.06
N ILE A 325 9.34 5.35 32.52
CA ILE A 325 10.05 4.88 31.32
C ILE A 325 10.83 3.60 31.61
N GLU A 326 11.48 3.50 32.77
CA GLU A 326 12.19 2.29 33.22
C GLU A 326 11.21 1.10 33.41
N SER A 327 10.05 1.37 34.00
CA SER A 327 9.00 0.36 34.17
C SER A 327 8.53 -0.18 32.81
N ILE A 328 8.32 0.70 31.82
CA ILE A 328 7.99 0.31 30.44
C ILE A 328 9.16 -0.45 29.78
N ALA A 329 10.41 -0.05 30.03
CA ALA A 329 11.60 -0.68 29.44
C ALA A 329 11.74 -2.14 29.87
N LYS A 330 11.41 -2.47 31.11
CA LYS A 330 11.42 -3.86 31.64
C LYS A 330 10.44 -4.78 30.90
N ASP A 331 9.38 -4.20 30.33
CA ASP A 331 8.34 -4.93 29.60
C ASP A 331 8.61 -5.06 28.09
N ILE A 332 9.70 -4.49 27.56
CA ILE A 332 10.08 -4.58 26.14
C ILE A 332 10.74 -5.94 25.86
N CYS A 333 10.50 -6.45 24.64
CA CYS A 333 10.94 -7.80 24.24
C CYS A 333 12.46 -7.99 24.15
N ASP A 334 13.24 -6.91 24.01
CA ASP A 334 14.70 -6.94 23.84
C ASP A 334 15.40 -6.43 25.11
N GLU A 335 16.14 -7.29 25.79
CA GLU A 335 16.91 -6.98 27.02
C GLU A 335 18.05 -5.97 26.78
N THR A 336 18.39 -5.68 25.52
CA THR A 336 19.49 -4.79 25.13
C THR A 336 19.04 -3.33 24.86
N LYS A 337 17.77 -3.01 25.05
CA LYS A 337 17.22 -1.69 24.68
C LYS A 337 17.06 -0.79 25.89
N ASP A 338 17.74 0.36 25.82
CA ASP A 338 17.83 1.38 26.86
C ASP A 338 16.55 2.25 26.97
N CYS A 339 16.41 2.98 28.07
CA CYS A 339 15.37 4.00 28.29
C CYS A 339 15.26 5.02 27.15
N ALA A 340 16.38 5.33 26.48
CA ALA A 340 16.41 6.20 25.30
C ALA A 340 15.57 5.64 24.14
N TYR A 341 15.60 4.35 23.93
CA TYR A 341 14.81 3.66 22.91
C TYR A 341 13.30 3.74 23.21
N VAL A 342 12.90 3.59 24.48
CA VAL A 342 11.50 3.73 24.89
C VAL A 342 11.00 5.14 24.63
N ARG A 343 11.80 6.16 24.95
CA ARG A 343 11.47 7.56 24.66
C ARG A 343 11.27 7.79 23.16
N GLU A 344 12.13 7.20 22.34
CA GLU A 344 12.02 7.31 20.89
C GLU A 344 10.74 6.62 20.35
N ILE A 345 10.39 5.42 20.85
CA ILE A 345 9.13 4.73 20.51
C ILE A 345 7.92 5.59 20.88
N LEU A 346 7.86 6.07 22.12
CA LEU A 346 6.72 6.86 22.58
C LEU A 346 6.58 8.18 21.81
N ARG A 347 7.70 8.77 21.37
CA ARG A 347 7.70 10.03 20.64
C ARG A 347 7.36 9.84 19.14
N LYS A 348 7.95 8.83 18.47
CA LYS A 348 7.87 8.68 17.01
C LYS A 348 6.89 7.59 16.56
N GLU A 349 6.75 6.51 17.32
CA GLU A 349 6.09 5.30 16.88
C GLU A 349 4.74 5.02 17.53
N LEU A 350 4.42 5.75 18.62
CA LEU A 350 3.14 5.55 19.32
C LEU A 350 1.95 5.81 18.39
N PHE A 351 1.96 6.97 17.70
CA PHE A 351 0.92 7.33 16.72
C PHE A 351 1.53 7.93 15.47
N TYR A 352 1.89 7.10 14.53
CA TYR A 352 2.50 7.53 13.25
C TYR A 352 1.71 8.59 12.48
N HIS A 353 0.38 8.59 12.57
CA HIS A 353 -0.47 9.55 11.86
C HIS A 353 -0.55 10.93 12.53
N VAL A 354 -0.17 11.03 13.80
CA VAL A 354 -0.18 12.30 14.54
C VAL A 354 1.07 13.13 14.24
N GLY A 355 2.15 12.44 13.81
CA GLY A 355 3.43 13.07 13.46
C GLY A 355 4.35 13.31 14.66
N GLU A 356 5.60 13.63 14.37
CA GLU A 356 6.68 13.76 15.37
C GLU A 356 6.59 15.05 16.22
N LEU A 357 5.71 15.99 15.88
CA LEU A 357 5.87 17.39 16.26
C LEU A 357 5.47 17.73 17.71
N THR A 358 4.62 16.95 18.39
CA THR A 358 4.30 17.25 19.79
C THR A 358 3.78 16.03 20.53
N VAL A 359 4.44 15.73 21.64
CA VAL A 359 4.01 14.71 22.61
C VAL A 359 2.57 14.99 23.11
N GLU A 360 2.19 16.25 23.24
CA GLU A 360 0.85 16.68 23.62
C GLU A 360 -0.24 16.20 22.66
N LYS A 361 0.00 16.24 21.35
CA LYS A 361 -0.98 15.74 20.36
C LYS A 361 -1.20 14.23 20.50
N SER A 362 -0.13 13.49 20.76
CA SER A 362 -0.22 12.04 21.02
C SER A 362 -1.00 11.76 22.30
N ALA A 363 -0.78 12.53 23.36
CA ALA A 363 -1.53 12.42 24.61
C ALA A 363 -3.01 12.79 24.44
N HIS A 364 -3.32 13.86 23.70
CA HIS A 364 -4.71 14.21 23.34
C HIS A 364 -5.40 13.09 22.56
N HIS A 365 -4.70 12.48 21.59
CA HIS A 365 -5.25 11.36 20.83
C HIS A 365 -5.48 10.14 21.73
N LEU A 366 -4.56 9.85 22.64
CA LEU A 366 -4.70 8.83 23.67
C LEU A 366 -5.95 9.05 24.53
N GLY A 367 -6.12 10.29 25.03
CA GLY A 367 -7.30 10.71 25.75
C GLY A 367 -8.60 10.52 24.96
N HIS A 368 -8.57 10.80 23.66
CA HIS A 368 -9.71 10.56 22.77
C HIS A 368 -10.07 9.07 22.63
N ILE A 369 -9.07 8.18 22.53
CA ILE A 369 -9.29 6.73 22.47
C ILE A 369 -9.95 6.25 23.77
N ILE A 370 -9.42 6.69 24.92
CA ILE A 370 -9.96 6.34 26.23
C ILE A 370 -11.41 6.83 26.37
N LYS A 371 -11.66 8.11 26.08
CA LYS A 371 -13.01 8.66 26.09
C LYS A 371 -13.99 7.84 25.25
N LYS A 372 -13.57 7.51 24.01
CA LYS A 372 -14.41 6.74 23.10
C LYS A 372 -14.72 5.35 23.63
N LEU A 373 -13.74 4.68 24.25
CA LEU A 373 -13.94 3.37 24.90
C LEU A 373 -14.90 3.48 26.07
N VAL A 374 -14.66 4.39 27.01
CA VAL A 374 -15.46 4.58 28.23
C VAL A 374 -16.92 4.93 27.87
N THR A 375 -17.14 5.88 26.97
CA THR A 375 -18.52 6.24 26.53
C THR A 375 -19.26 5.07 25.89
N THR A 376 -18.57 4.16 25.24
CA THR A 376 -19.18 2.94 24.66
C THR A 376 -19.49 1.91 25.77
N VAL A 377 -18.60 1.73 26.74
CA VAL A 377 -18.80 0.80 27.88
C VAL A 377 -20.02 1.18 28.70
N TYR A 378 -20.20 2.48 28.97
CA TYR A 378 -21.33 3.00 29.76
C TYR A 378 -22.61 3.28 28.92
N GLY A 379 -22.64 2.78 27.67
CA GLY A 379 -23.86 2.80 26.86
C GLY A 379 -24.21 4.14 26.21
N SER A 380 -23.40 5.20 26.40
CA SER A 380 -23.63 6.51 25.78
C SER A 380 -23.34 6.52 24.28
N ARG A 381 -22.73 5.44 23.76
CA ARG A 381 -22.36 5.26 22.35
C ARG A 381 -22.54 3.80 21.93
N THR A 382 -22.98 3.59 20.70
CA THR A 382 -23.06 2.25 20.08
C THR A 382 -21.69 1.71 19.72
N LEU A 383 -21.56 0.38 19.67
CA LEU A 383 -20.36 -0.29 19.17
C LEU A 383 -20.08 0.09 17.71
N ASP A 384 -18.81 0.11 17.37
CA ASP A 384 -18.40 0.29 15.98
C ASP A 384 -18.52 -1.03 15.21
N ASP A 385 -19.12 -0.96 14.04
CA ASP A 385 -19.18 -2.09 13.13
C ASP A 385 -17.98 -2.05 12.17
N LYS A 386 -17.01 -2.93 12.42
CA LYS A 386 -15.79 -3.03 11.61
C LYS A 386 -16.03 -3.61 10.22
N ASP A 387 -17.13 -4.32 10.02
CA ASP A 387 -17.44 -5.00 8.76
C ASP A 387 -18.30 -4.14 7.82
N ASN A 388 -18.81 -3.02 8.32
CA ASN A 388 -19.50 -2.03 7.50
C ASN A 388 -18.61 -1.47 6.39
N LEU A 389 -19.14 -1.35 5.16
CA LEU A 389 -18.41 -0.85 3.98
C LEU A 389 -17.84 0.57 4.21
N ALA A 390 -18.52 1.42 4.97
CA ALA A 390 -18.03 2.75 5.34
C ALA A 390 -16.69 2.72 6.08
N ASN A 391 -16.38 1.63 6.76
CA ASN A 391 -15.16 1.38 7.51
C ASN A 391 -14.09 0.61 6.70
N LYS A 392 -14.35 0.36 5.43
CA LYS A 392 -13.43 -0.33 4.51
C LYS A 392 -12.85 0.65 3.51
N ARG A 393 -11.68 0.30 2.98
CA ARG A 393 -10.99 0.98 1.88
C ARG A 393 -10.51 -0.07 0.91
N ILE A 394 -10.51 0.27 -0.36
CA ILE A 394 -10.02 -0.60 -1.44
C ILE A 394 -8.70 -0.03 -1.91
N ASP A 395 -7.64 -0.82 -1.77
CA ASP A 395 -6.35 -0.51 -2.35
C ASP A 395 -6.36 -1.00 -3.80
N GLY A 396 -6.47 -0.06 -4.73
CA GLY A 396 -6.39 -0.31 -6.17
C GLY A 396 -4.95 -0.38 -6.65
N THR A 397 -4.78 -0.44 -7.97
CA THR A 397 -3.46 -0.59 -8.61
C THR A 397 -2.46 0.49 -8.20
N SER A 398 -2.89 1.78 -8.12
CA SER A 398 -2.02 2.88 -7.67
C SER A 398 -1.44 2.62 -6.28
N SER A 399 -2.29 2.32 -5.30
CA SER A 399 -1.85 2.09 -3.92
C SER A 399 -0.97 0.86 -3.78
N LEU A 400 -1.28 -0.22 -4.51
CA LEU A 400 -0.51 -1.47 -4.48
C LEU A 400 0.87 -1.29 -5.09
N MET A 401 0.95 -0.62 -6.25
CA MET A 401 2.20 -0.32 -6.94
C MET A 401 3.04 0.67 -6.14
N ALA A 402 2.42 1.73 -5.58
CA ALA A 402 3.11 2.71 -4.75
C ALA A 402 3.73 2.07 -3.51
N PHE A 403 2.98 1.20 -2.83
CA PHE A 403 3.49 0.47 -1.65
C PHE A 403 4.71 -0.40 -2.00
N LEU A 404 4.63 -1.18 -3.09
CA LEU A 404 5.74 -2.02 -3.52
C LEU A 404 6.94 -1.17 -3.96
N PHE A 405 6.71 -0.16 -4.80
CA PHE A 405 7.77 0.73 -5.29
C PHE A 405 8.47 1.47 -4.15
N GLN A 406 7.75 1.95 -3.14
CA GLN A 406 8.33 2.61 -1.97
C GLN A 406 9.30 1.70 -1.21
N ILE A 407 8.92 0.45 -0.96
CA ILE A 407 9.80 -0.53 -0.30
C ILE A 407 11.06 -0.76 -1.14
N LEU A 408 10.90 -0.94 -2.45
CA LEU A 408 12.01 -1.20 -3.36
C LEU A 408 12.93 0.01 -3.50
N PHE A 409 12.37 1.20 -3.53
CA PHE A 409 13.14 2.44 -3.62
C PHE A 409 13.96 2.68 -2.34
N LYS A 410 13.40 2.42 -1.15
CA LYS A 410 14.16 2.43 0.11
C LYS A 410 15.29 1.40 0.13
N GLN A 411 15.06 0.19 -0.36
CA GLN A 411 16.11 -0.82 -0.49
C GLN A 411 17.20 -0.39 -1.49
N PHE A 412 16.79 0.22 -2.60
CA PHE A 412 17.70 0.79 -3.59
C PHE A 412 18.59 1.88 -2.97
N ILE A 413 18.02 2.85 -2.24
CA ILE A 413 18.76 3.89 -1.52
C ILE A 413 19.73 3.28 -0.51
N LYS A 414 19.27 2.31 0.30
CA LYS A 414 20.14 1.64 1.27
C LYS A 414 21.31 0.92 0.61
N THR A 415 21.08 0.24 -0.51
CA THR A 415 22.14 -0.44 -1.26
C THR A 415 23.10 0.55 -1.88
N LEU A 416 22.59 1.65 -2.44
CA LEU A 416 23.39 2.75 -2.98
C LEU A 416 24.28 3.34 -1.88
N SER A 417 23.73 3.65 -0.71
CA SER A 417 24.49 4.18 0.43
C SER A 417 25.63 3.25 0.85
N ILE A 418 25.37 1.94 0.97
CA ILE A 418 26.40 0.96 1.33
C ILE A 418 27.51 0.90 0.25
N GLN A 419 27.14 0.92 -1.03
CA GLN A 419 28.14 0.84 -2.12
C GLN A 419 28.93 2.14 -2.27
N MET A 420 28.34 3.30 -1.98
CA MET A 420 29.06 4.59 -1.98
C MET A 420 30.15 4.65 -0.90
N THR A 421 30.04 3.92 0.22
CA THR A 421 31.12 3.83 1.22
C THR A 421 32.39 3.19 0.66
N LEU A 422 32.30 2.45 -0.45
CA LEU A 422 33.42 1.81 -1.14
C LEU A 422 34.09 2.72 -2.17
N ASN A 423 33.85 4.03 -2.14
CA ASN A 423 34.43 5.07 -3.02
C ASN A 423 34.24 4.84 -4.53
N LYS A 424 33.12 4.28 -4.94
CA LYS A 424 32.71 4.14 -6.34
C LYS A 424 31.90 5.34 -6.81
N ASP A 425 31.95 5.65 -8.11
CA ASP A 425 31.13 6.68 -8.72
C ASP A 425 29.62 6.34 -8.54
N PRO A 426 28.82 7.26 -7.96
CA PRO A 426 27.38 7.02 -7.73
C PRO A 426 26.60 6.61 -8.97
N ILE A 427 26.97 7.15 -10.15
CA ILE A 427 26.25 6.90 -11.40
C ILE A 427 26.45 5.48 -11.89
N ILE A 428 27.67 4.96 -11.78
CA ILE A 428 27.99 3.58 -12.14
C ILE A 428 27.23 2.62 -11.22
N ILE A 429 27.26 2.89 -9.92
CA ILE A 429 26.55 2.10 -8.93
C ILE A 429 25.03 2.05 -9.23
N ILE A 430 24.43 3.21 -9.53
CA ILE A 430 22.99 3.30 -9.82
C ILE A 430 22.62 2.43 -11.02
N LYS A 431 23.42 2.41 -12.07
CA LYS A 431 23.16 1.58 -13.27
C LYS A 431 23.28 0.08 -12.99
N ASP A 432 24.16 -0.31 -12.07
CA ASP A 432 24.38 -1.72 -11.71
C ASP A 432 23.32 -2.30 -10.79
N ILE A 433 22.64 -1.48 -10.02
CA ILE A 433 21.61 -1.92 -9.08
C ILE A 433 20.33 -2.34 -9.83
N LYS A 434 20.05 -3.65 -9.91
CA LYS A 434 18.86 -4.22 -10.58
C LYS A 434 17.72 -4.63 -9.61
N ILE A 435 17.80 -4.22 -8.35
CA ILE A 435 16.84 -4.63 -7.29
C ILE A 435 15.41 -4.32 -7.69
N ILE A 436 15.13 -3.10 -8.16
CA ILE A 436 13.77 -2.66 -8.53
C ILE A 436 13.18 -3.57 -9.59
N SER A 437 13.90 -3.82 -10.68
CA SER A 437 13.42 -4.67 -11.77
C SER A 437 13.20 -6.11 -11.35
N HIS A 438 14.14 -6.68 -10.59
CA HIS A 438 14.11 -8.09 -10.21
C HIS A 438 12.95 -8.37 -9.25
N VAL A 439 12.87 -7.60 -8.17
CA VAL A 439 11.86 -7.84 -7.14
C VAL A 439 10.45 -7.48 -7.61
N MET A 440 10.31 -6.42 -8.44
CA MET A 440 9.05 -6.07 -9.07
C MET A 440 8.52 -7.25 -9.92
N ASN A 441 9.36 -7.80 -10.80
CA ASN A 441 8.99 -8.95 -11.62
C ASN A 441 8.66 -10.18 -10.77
N GLN A 442 9.40 -10.43 -9.69
CA GLN A 442 9.13 -11.53 -8.78
C GLN A 442 7.79 -11.37 -8.07
N ALA A 443 7.46 -10.15 -7.60
CA ALA A 443 6.18 -9.86 -6.97
C ALA A 443 5.01 -10.11 -7.93
N PHE A 444 5.12 -9.66 -9.18
CA PHE A 444 4.12 -9.96 -10.20
C PHE A 444 4.00 -11.45 -10.51
N MET A 445 5.10 -12.19 -10.57
CA MET A 445 5.09 -13.62 -10.87
C MET A 445 4.50 -14.47 -9.76
N THR A 446 4.81 -14.15 -8.50
CA THR A 446 4.38 -14.94 -7.35
C THR A 446 3.05 -14.47 -6.76
N GLY A 447 2.67 -13.23 -7.01
CA GLY A 447 1.54 -12.57 -6.37
C GLY A 447 1.82 -12.15 -4.91
N ASN A 448 3.04 -12.33 -4.43
CA ASN A 448 3.44 -11.95 -3.08
C ASN A 448 3.96 -10.51 -3.07
N TRP A 449 3.25 -9.64 -2.39
CA TRP A 449 3.54 -8.20 -2.33
C TRP A 449 4.38 -7.82 -1.11
N ASN A 450 5.10 -8.78 -0.54
CA ASN A 450 5.96 -8.58 0.62
C ASN A 450 7.40 -8.93 0.29
N THR A 451 8.30 -7.97 0.48
CA THR A 451 9.74 -8.12 0.26
C THR A 451 10.53 -8.30 1.55
N GLN A 452 9.92 -8.08 2.71
CA GLN A 452 10.56 -8.19 4.01
C GLN A 452 9.93 -9.30 4.85
N LYS A 453 10.77 -10.20 5.38
CA LYS A 453 10.34 -11.32 6.26
C LYS A 453 9.70 -10.86 7.58
N SER A 454 9.94 -9.62 8.00
CA SER A 454 9.47 -9.05 9.27
C SER A 454 8.16 -8.28 9.19
N SER A 455 7.60 -8.07 8.00
CA SER A 455 6.36 -7.30 7.86
C SER A 455 5.16 -8.12 8.31
N GLN A 456 4.41 -7.63 9.29
CA GLN A 456 3.16 -8.23 9.78
C GLN A 456 2.06 -8.30 8.69
N PHE A 457 2.27 -7.64 7.54
CA PHE A 457 1.33 -7.58 6.43
C PHE A 457 1.88 -8.27 5.19
N THR A 458 1.77 -9.58 5.17
CA THR A 458 2.00 -10.33 3.93
C THR A 458 0.73 -10.27 3.08
N ARG A 459 0.77 -9.50 2.00
CA ARG A 459 -0.28 -9.53 0.98
C ARG A 459 0.07 -10.61 -0.03
N VAL A 460 -0.73 -11.66 -0.07
CA VAL A 460 -0.58 -12.81 -0.97
C VAL A 460 -1.71 -12.83 -1.96
N GLY A 461 -1.44 -13.21 -3.21
CA GLY A 461 -2.46 -13.31 -4.25
C GLY A 461 -2.89 -11.96 -4.85
N VAL A 462 -2.04 -10.93 -4.71
CA VAL A 462 -2.30 -9.59 -5.28
C VAL A 462 -2.24 -9.63 -6.80
N SER A 463 -1.22 -10.28 -7.37
CA SER A 463 -1.13 -10.54 -8.81
C SER A 463 -1.61 -11.96 -9.12
N GLN A 464 -2.55 -12.08 -10.03
CA GLN A 464 -3.12 -13.35 -10.48
C GLN A 464 -3.02 -13.47 -12.00
N VAL A 465 -2.95 -14.69 -12.50
CA VAL A 465 -3.06 -14.95 -13.96
C VAL A 465 -4.47 -14.59 -14.40
N LEU A 466 -4.59 -13.76 -15.43
CA LEU A 466 -5.88 -13.30 -15.92
C LEU A 466 -6.67 -14.46 -16.51
N SER A 467 -7.94 -14.60 -16.13
CA SER A 467 -8.83 -15.58 -16.73
C SER A 467 -9.24 -15.14 -18.14
N MET A 468 -8.90 -15.96 -19.12
CA MET A 468 -9.17 -15.68 -20.55
C MET A 468 -10.18 -16.68 -21.16
N GLN A 469 -10.99 -17.32 -20.33
CA GLN A 469 -11.98 -18.33 -20.80
C GLN A 469 -13.05 -17.71 -21.70
N ASN A 470 -13.58 -16.57 -21.30
CA ASN A 470 -14.54 -15.78 -22.05
C ASN A 470 -14.47 -14.30 -21.63
N TYR A 471 -15.15 -13.43 -22.39
CA TYR A 471 -15.18 -12.00 -22.11
C TYR A 471 -15.73 -11.65 -20.72
N GLY A 472 -16.79 -12.32 -20.29
CA GLY A 472 -17.41 -12.13 -18.98
C GLY A 472 -16.46 -12.51 -17.83
N ALA A 473 -15.75 -13.65 -17.95
CA ALA A 473 -14.77 -14.09 -16.96
C ALA A 473 -13.57 -13.13 -16.89
N LYS A 474 -13.07 -12.64 -18.04
CA LYS A 474 -12.02 -11.64 -18.12
C LYS A 474 -12.41 -10.35 -17.41
N THR A 475 -13.55 -9.79 -17.78
CA THR A 475 -14.07 -8.53 -17.20
C THR A 475 -14.33 -8.66 -15.71
N SER A 476 -14.96 -9.76 -15.27
CA SER A 476 -15.18 -10.07 -13.87
C SER A 476 -13.86 -10.15 -13.08
N HIS A 477 -12.82 -10.77 -13.65
CA HIS A 477 -11.52 -10.87 -12.99
C HIS A 477 -10.83 -9.52 -12.85
N LEU A 478 -10.92 -8.64 -13.86
CA LEU A 478 -10.38 -7.28 -13.80
C LEU A 478 -11.07 -6.39 -12.76
N ARG A 479 -12.32 -6.69 -12.40
CA ARG A 479 -13.13 -5.96 -11.42
C ARG A 479 -13.16 -6.63 -10.05
N ARG A 480 -12.41 -7.71 -9.86
CA ARG A 480 -12.42 -8.50 -8.62
C ARG A 480 -11.74 -7.75 -7.48
N ILE A 481 -12.34 -7.87 -6.30
CA ILE A 481 -11.80 -7.35 -5.04
C ILE A 481 -11.59 -8.52 -4.09
N MET A 482 -10.42 -8.57 -3.44
CA MET A 482 -10.09 -9.61 -2.46
C MET A 482 -10.31 -9.07 -1.05
N LEU A 483 -11.04 -9.83 -0.23
CA LEU A 483 -11.09 -9.65 1.22
C LEU A 483 -9.97 -10.50 1.84
N PRO A 484 -9.02 -9.92 2.57
CA PRO A 484 -8.01 -10.69 3.29
C PRO A 484 -8.63 -11.34 4.53
N VAL A 485 -9.11 -12.56 4.39
CA VAL A 485 -9.56 -13.38 5.51
C VAL A 485 -8.39 -14.25 5.94
N GLY A 486 -7.94 -14.11 7.20
CA GLY A 486 -6.85 -14.92 7.74
C GLY A 486 -7.21 -16.41 7.71
N LYS A 487 -6.20 -17.29 7.48
CA LYS A 487 -6.38 -18.76 7.45
C LYS A 487 -7.03 -19.31 8.73
N LYS A 488 -6.86 -18.64 9.86
CA LYS A 488 -7.45 -18.98 11.16
C LYS A 488 -8.84 -18.36 11.41
N GLY A 489 -9.37 -17.58 10.45
CA GLY A 489 -10.67 -16.94 10.58
C GLY A 489 -11.80 -17.95 10.67
N LYS A 490 -12.15 -18.35 11.88
CA LYS A 490 -13.30 -19.24 12.19
C LYS A 490 -14.60 -18.47 12.32
N ILE A 491 -14.54 -17.14 12.40
CA ILE A 491 -15.69 -16.28 12.67
C ILE A 491 -16.55 -16.15 11.40
N PRO A 492 -17.81 -16.60 11.42
CA PRO A 492 -18.70 -16.53 10.26
C PRO A 492 -18.84 -15.12 9.68
N SER A 493 -18.91 -14.09 10.53
CA SER A 493 -19.03 -12.69 10.14
C SER A 493 -17.91 -12.19 9.24
N ALA A 494 -16.69 -12.73 9.38
CA ALA A 494 -15.54 -12.37 8.53
C ALA A 494 -15.63 -12.97 7.12
N ARG A 495 -16.45 -14.01 6.93
CA ARG A 495 -16.62 -14.72 5.65
C ARG A 495 -17.92 -14.41 4.94
N GLN A 496 -18.90 -13.85 5.65
CA GLN A 496 -20.17 -13.45 5.09
C GLN A 496 -20.08 -12.02 4.55
N LEU A 497 -20.84 -11.76 3.49
CA LEU A 497 -20.98 -10.41 2.97
C LEU A 497 -21.86 -9.60 3.92
N HIS A 498 -21.35 -8.49 4.44
CA HIS A 498 -22.10 -7.59 5.30
C HIS A 498 -23.24 -6.89 4.52
N ALA A 499 -24.37 -6.63 5.15
CA ALA A 499 -25.53 -6.01 4.50
C ALA A 499 -25.21 -4.66 3.83
N SER A 500 -24.26 -3.88 4.36
CA SER A 500 -23.83 -2.61 3.77
C SER A 500 -23.12 -2.73 2.42
N HIS A 501 -22.72 -3.94 2.01
CA HIS A 501 -22.12 -4.19 0.69
C HIS A 501 -23.16 -4.39 -0.41
N PHE A 502 -24.41 -4.64 -0.03
CA PHE A 502 -25.51 -4.78 -0.97
C PHE A 502 -25.62 -3.53 -1.84
N SER A 503 -25.80 -3.67 -3.12
CA SER A 503 -25.83 -2.60 -4.13
C SER A 503 -24.47 -2.04 -4.59
N PHE A 504 -23.36 -2.31 -3.88
CA PHE A 504 -22.02 -1.86 -4.27
C PHE A 504 -21.16 -3.00 -4.82
N ILE A 505 -21.40 -4.23 -4.37
CA ILE A 505 -20.67 -5.43 -4.77
C ILE A 505 -21.69 -6.45 -5.27
N CYS A 506 -21.50 -6.87 -6.52
CA CYS A 506 -22.29 -7.92 -7.17
C CYS A 506 -21.48 -9.19 -7.28
#